data_a7e3ef0a6316ae7d36c0b3377b243da8
#
_entry.id   a7e3ef0a6316ae7d36c0b3377b243da8
#
_cell.length_a   1.000
_cell.length_b   1.000
_cell.length_c   1.000
_cell.angle_alpha   90.00
_cell.angle_beta   90.00
_cell.angle_gamma   90.00
#
_symmetry.space_group_name_H-M   'P 1'
#
loop_
_entity.id
_entity.type
_entity.pdbx_description
1 polymer ?
#
loop_
_entity_poly.entity_id
_entity_poly.type
_entity_poly.pdbx_seq_one_letter_code
_entity_poly.pdbx_strand_id
1 'polypeptide(L)'
;MSNIPNLLGVHALVWVGGWNNDQATEAIKNSKEAGYGLIEIPALDPKSIDVEHTARTLKEYEMKGACSLGLSFDADINNEDYEIAKRGEARLMDALSVVEKLGGDYLGGVVFSALGKYAKPTTEKAVENATNSLRRLAQAASNRGITVGLEPVNRYESNLINTGQQALDMISNIGEKNVVVHLDVYHMNIEEQDLVSPVLAAGKQLGYVHIGASHRGPLGTGNIDFDAFFGALAKIKYTGTITFESFSSAVVSPDLSST
;
A
#
# COMPACT_ATOMS: atom_id res chain seq x y z
N MET A 1 26.33 7.57 -12.52
CA MET A 1 24.93 7.40 -12.10
C MET A 1 24.81 8.07 -10.75
N SER A 2 23.91 9.06 -10.61
CA SER A 2 23.65 9.66 -9.29
C SER A 2 23.08 8.56 -8.39
N ASN A 3 23.69 8.33 -7.23
CA ASN A 3 23.15 7.41 -6.22
C ASN A 3 21.80 7.97 -5.75
N ILE A 4 20.72 7.34 -6.17
CA ILE A 4 19.38 7.61 -5.62
C ILE A 4 19.37 6.98 -4.23
N PRO A 5 19.17 7.76 -3.16
CA PRO A 5 19.23 7.23 -1.79
C PRO A 5 18.05 6.33 -1.43
N ASN A 6 17.02 6.32 -2.26
CA ASN A 6 15.77 5.61 -2.03
C ASN A 6 15.89 4.12 -2.40
N LEU A 7 15.31 3.25 -1.59
CA LEU A 7 15.08 1.87 -1.98
C LEU A 7 14.03 1.83 -3.09
N LEU A 8 14.38 1.21 -4.23
CA LEU A 8 13.44 1.03 -5.33
C LEU A 8 12.73 -0.31 -5.18
N GLY A 9 11.41 -0.26 -5.19
CA GLY A 9 10.51 -1.40 -5.13
C GLY A 9 9.69 -1.57 -6.39
N VAL A 10 9.06 -2.74 -6.50
CA VAL A 10 8.07 -3.03 -7.54
C VAL A 10 6.93 -3.84 -6.92
N HIS A 11 5.69 -3.49 -7.29
CA HIS A 11 4.52 -4.26 -6.88
C HIS A 11 4.46 -5.59 -7.66
N ALA A 12 4.18 -6.69 -6.98
CA ALA A 12 4.22 -8.03 -7.56
C ALA A 12 3.26 -8.22 -8.77
N LEU A 13 2.14 -7.51 -8.76
CA LEU A 13 1.15 -7.56 -9.85
C LEU A 13 1.64 -6.95 -11.19
N VAL A 14 2.84 -6.38 -11.22
CA VAL A 14 3.55 -6.06 -12.47
C VAL A 14 3.96 -7.34 -13.21
N TRP A 15 4.24 -8.41 -12.48
CA TRP A 15 4.78 -9.66 -13.01
C TRP A 15 3.75 -10.78 -13.08
N VAL A 16 2.91 -10.91 -12.04
CA VAL A 16 2.04 -12.08 -11.80
C VAL A 16 0.65 -11.65 -11.36
N GLY A 17 -0.35 -12.49 -11.63
CA GLY A 17 -1.76 -12.19 -11.28
C GLY A 17 -2.21 -12.70 -9.90
N GLY A 18 -1.29 -13.23 -9.10
CA GLY A 18 -1.57 -13.78 -7.77
C GLY A 18 -0.29 -14.08 -7.01
N TRP A 19 -0.36 -14.87 -5.90
CA TRP A 19 0.79 -15.15 -5.06
C TRP A 19 0.83 -16.62 -4.59
N ASN A 20 0.86 -17.58 -5.52
CA ASN A 20 1.25 -18.96 -5.22
C ASN A 20 2.78 -19.12 -5.28
N ASN A 21 3.31 -20.32 -4.97
CA ASN A 21 4.77 -20.53 -4.88
C ASN A 21 5.51 -20.28 -6.21
N ASP A 22 4.93 -20.68 -7.34
CA ASP A 22 5.55 -20.44 -8.65
C ASP A 22 5.55 -18.94 -8.99
N GLN A 23 4.42 -18.28 -8.78
CA GLN A 23 4.27 -16.83 -8.97
C GLN A 23 5.18 -16.02 -8.05
N ALA A 24 5.29 -16.41 -6.78
CA ALA A 24 6.21 -15.78 -5.82
C ALA A 24 7.66 -15.87 -6.31
N THR A 25 8.08 -17.06 -6.74
CA THR A 25 9.45 -17.27 -7.28
C THR A 25 9.68 -16.45 -8.54
N GLU A 26 8.74 -16.47 -9.49
CA GLU A 26 8.83 -15.71 -10.73
C GLU A 26 8.92 -14.21 -10.46
N ALA A 27 8.01 -13.65 -9.66
CA ALA A 27 7.97 -12.23 -9.37
C ALA A 27 9.22 -11.74 -8.64
N ILE A 28 9.70 -12.48 -7.63
CA ILE A 28 10.91 -12.13 -6.88
C ILE A 28 12.13 -12.15 -7.80
N LYS A 29 12.28 -13.20 -8.62
CA LYS A 29 13.36 -13.33 -9.58
C LYS A 29 13.36 -12.17 -10.59
N ASN A 30 12.22 -11.93 -11.25
CA ASN A 30 12.10 -10.87 -12.25
C ASN A 30 12.37 -9.49 -11.65
N SER A 31 11.91 -9.22 -10.42
CA SER A 31 12.19 -7.99 -9.70
C SER A 31 13.69 -7.79 -9.47
N LYS A 32 14.40 -8.82 -9.03
CA LYS A 32 15.85 -8.78 -8.84
C LYS A 32 16.61 -8.55 -10.15
N GLU A 33 16.24 -9.28 -11.21
CA GLU A 33 16.85 -9.15 -12.53
C GLU A 33 16.63 -7.76 -13.14
N ALA A 34 15.48 -7.13 -12.86
CA ALA A 34 15.16 -5.76 -13.25
C ALA A 34 15.89 -4.69 -12.41
N GLY A 35 16.58 -5.09 -11.32
CA GLY A 35 17.39 -4.20 -10.49
C GLY A 35 16.67 -3.59 -9.29
N TYR A 36 15.46 -4.07 -8.95
CA TYR A 36 14.76 -3.66 -7.73
C TYR A 36 15.38 -4.30 -6.49
N GLY A 37 15.31 -3.58 -5.38
CA GLY A 37 15.77 -4.08 -4.07
C GLY A 37 14.63 -4.54 -3.16
N LEU A 38 13.38 -4.27 -3.54
CA LEU A 38 12.18 -4.62 -2.78
C LEU A 38 11.08 -5.09 -3.71
N ILE A 39 10.33 -6.11 -3.27
CA ILE A 39 9.05 -6.50 -3.88
C ILE A 39 7.91 -6.26 -2.89
N GLU A 40 6.85 -5.65 -3.38
CA GLU A 40 5.61 -5.46 -2.63
C GLU A 40 4.62 -6.57 -2.95
N ILE A 41 4.25 -7.33 -1.93
CA ILE A 41 3.48 -8.57 -2.02
C ILE A 41 2.01 -8.27 -1.73
N PRO A 42 1.07 -8.63 -2.64
CA PRO A 42 -0.36 -8.45 -2.40
C PRO A 42 -0.87 -9.45 -1.36
N ALA A 43 -1.05 -9.01 -0.12
CA ALA A 43 -1.56 -9.82 0.97
C ALA A 43 -3.09 -9.78 1.08
N LEU A 44 -3.80 -9.87 -0.06
CA LEU A 44 -5.27 -9.81 -0.12
C LEU A 44 -5.93 -10.97 0.64
N ASP A 45 -5.36 -12.16 0.55
CA ASP A 45 -5.67 -13.30 1.41
C ASP A 45 -4.40 -13.77 2.13
N PRO A 46 -4.13 -13.23 3.33
CA PRO A 46 -2.89 -13.53 4.05
C PRO A 46 -2.70 -15.02 4.37
N LYS A 47 -3.80 -15.78 4.48
CA LYS A 47 -3.76 -17.21 4.82
C LYS A 47 -3.36 -18.10 3.65
N SER A 48 -3.51 -17.61 2.42
CA SER A 48 -3.10 -18.34 1.22
C SER A 48 -1.61 -18.24 0.92
N ILE A 49 -0.89 -17.31 1.57
CA ILE A 49 0.53 -17.09 1.34
C ILE A 49 1.37 -18.19 2.03
N ASP A 50 2.14 -18.93 1.23
CA ASP A 50 3.21 -19.80 1.76
C ASP A 50 4.38 -18.93 2.22
N VAL A 51 4.35 -18.58 3.50
CA VAL A 51 5.32 -17.66 4.11
C VAL A 51 6.72 -18.25 4.13
N GLU A 52 6.86 -19.57 4.34
CA GLU A 52 8.16 -20.24 4.40
C GLU A 52 8.82 -20.25 3.02
N HIS A 53 8.07 -20.57 1.98
CA HIS A 53 8.55 -20.52 0.61
C HIS A 53 8.95 -19.10 0.23
N THR A 54 8.06 -18.13 0.46
CA THR A 54 8.29 -16.72 0.12
C THR A 54 9.51 -16.15 0.84
N ALA A 55 9.65 -16.37 2.15
CA ALA A 55 10.79 -15.88 2.93
C ALA A 55 12.12 -16.50 2.47
N ARG A 56 12.13 -17.80 2.16
CA ARG A 56 13.31 -18.47 1.62
C ARG A 56 13.71 -17.89 0.25
N THR A 57 12.74 -17.66 -0.64
CA THR A 57 12.97 -17.09 -1.96
C THR A 57 13.48 -15.66 -1.88
N LEU A 58 12.88 -14.81 -1.03
CA LEU A 58 13.37 -13.46 -0.78
C LEU A 58 14.83 -13.45 -0.33
N LYS A 59 15.19 -14.36 0.58
CA LYS A 59 16.58 -14.50 1.07
C LYS A 59 17.53 -14.99 -0.02
N GLU A 60 17.12 -15.95 -0.85
CA GLU A 60 17.93 -16.48 -1.96
C GLU A 60 18.28 -15.39 -2.97
N TYR A 61 17.31 -14.53 -3.31
CA TYR A 61 17.52 -13.43 -4.25
C TYR A 61 18.01 -12.13 -3.59
N GLU A 62 18.27 -12.11 -2.28
CA GLU A 62 18.66 -10.91 -1.52
C GLU A 62 17.70 -9.74 -1.76
N MET A 63 16.41 -10.01 -1.72
CA MET A 63 15.33 -9.05 -1.89
C MET A 63 14.66 -8.75 -0.54
N LYS A 64 14.22 -7.50 -0.34
CA LYS A 64 13.30 -7.15 0.74
C LYS A 64 11.86 -7.42 0.32
N GLY A 65 11.02 -7.78 1.29
CA GLY A 65 9.57 -7.91 1.10
C GLY A 65 8.82 -6.84 1.89
N ALA A 66 7.84 -6.21 1.27
CA ALA A 66 6.79 -5.44 1.93
C ALA A 66 5.45 -6.08 1.59
N CYS A 67 4.40 -5.79 2.35
CA CYS A 67 3.05 -6.23 1.99
C CYS A 67 2.09 -5.06 1.88
N SER A 68 1.15 -5.17 0.94
CA SER A 68 -0.02 -4.31 0.86
C SER A 68 -1.30 -5.13 0.70
N LEU A 69 -2.42 -4.56 1.12
CA LEU A 69 -3.74 -5.15 0.91
C LEU A 69 -4.83 -4.09 0.89
N GLY A 70 -5.97 -4.45 0.28
CA GLY A 70 -7.27 -3.85 0.52
C GLY A 70 -8.17 -4.85 1.22
N LEU A 71 -9.06 -4.37 2.09
CA LEU A 71 -10.07 -5.23 2.72
C LEU A 71 -11.22 -5.50 1.72
N SER A 72 -12.10 -6.44 2.06
CA SER A 72 -13.32 -6.74 1.32
C SER A 72 -14.55 -6.28 2.08
N PHE A 73 -15.69 -6.07 1.40
CA PHE A 73 -16.91 -5.55 2.04
C PHE A 73 -17.47 -6.45 3.16
N ASP A 74 -17.16 -7.73 3.16
CA ASP A 74 -17.54 -8.66 4.23
C ASP A 74 -16.57 -8.65 5.43
N ALA A 75 -15.43 -7.92 5.29
CA ALA A 75 -14.38 -7.80 6.29
C ALA A 75 -13.81 -6.37 6.26
N ASP A 76 -14.67 -5.38 6.47
CA ASP A 76 -14.40 -3.96 6.30
C ASP A 76 -14.42 -3.24 7.66
N ILE A 77 -13.27 -2.70 8.08
CA ILE A 77 -13.21 -1.94 9.35
C ILE A 77 -13.94 -0.58 9.26
N ASN A 78 -14.19 -0.06 8.04
CA ASN A 78 -15.02 1.11 7.78
C ASN A 78 -16.52 0.71 7.68
N ASN A 79 -17.02 0.00 8.68
CA ASN A 79 -18.38 -0.50 8.72
C ASN A 79 -19.02 -0.26 10.10
N GLU A 80 -20.31 0.05 10.12
CA GLU A 80 -21.07 0.20 11.37
C GLU A 80 -21.31 -1.12 12.08
N ASP A 81 -21.42 -2.22 11.32
CA ASP A 81 -21.56 -3.57 11.87
C ASP A 81 -20.24 -4.02 12.48
N TYR A 82 -20.27 -4.20 13.79
CA TYR A 82 -19.09 -4.60 14.57
C TYR A 82 -18.51 -5.94 14.13
N GLU A 83 -19.33 -6.92 13.73
CA GLU A 83 -18.86 -8.23 13.31
C GLU A 83 -18.15 -8.17 11.95
N ILE A 84 -18.58 -7.28 11.04
CA ILE A 84 -17.88 -7.01 9.79
C ILE A 84 -16.55 -6.32 10.09
N ALA A 85 -16.54 -5.29 10.92
CA ALA A 85 -15.33 -4.57 11.29
C ALA A 85 -14.33 -5.48 12.01
N LYS A 86 -14.77 -6.36 12.88
CA LYS A 86 -13.95 -7.35 13.57
C LYS A 86 -13.30 -8.36 12.62
N ARG A 87 -14.00 -8.80 11.57
CA ARG A 87 -13.39 -9.65 10.54
C ARG A 87 -12.31 -8.92 9.76
N GLY A 88 -12.53 -7.64 9.43
CA GLY A 88 -11.52 -6.80 8.79
C GLY A 88 -10.27 -6.64 9.65
N GLU A 89 -10.43 -6.35 10.94
CA GLU A 89 -9.33 -6.26 11.88
C GLU A 89 -8.55 -7.59 11.99
N ALA A 90 -9.25 -8.72 12.04
CA ALA A 90 -8.60 -10.03 12.06
C ALA A 90 -7.76 -10.27 10.78
N ARG A 91 -8.26 -9.88 9.59
CA ARG A 91 -7.51 -9.98 8.34
C ARG A 91 -6.25 -9.09 8.35
N LEU A 92 -6.34 -7.88 8.88
CA LEU A 92 -5.18 -7.00 9.06
C LEU A 92 -4.12 -7.61 9.99
N MET A 93 -4.54 -8.23 11.09
CA MET A 93 -3.62 -8.92 12.00
C MET A 93 -2.97 -10.16 11.35
N ASP A 94 -3.71 -10.90 10.52
CA ASP A 94 -3.16 -12.00 9.73
C ASP A 94 -2.10 -11.48 8.74
N ALA A 95 -2.37 -10.36 8.03
CA ALA A 95 -1.41 -9.73 7.13
C ALA A 95 -0.17 -9.22 7.87
N LEU A 96 -0.34 -8.63 9.06
CA LEU A 96 0.77 -8.20 9.91
C LEU A 96 1.67 -9.39 10.29
N SER A 97 1.08 -10.56 10.59
CA SER A 97 1.83 -11.79 10.88
C SER A 97 2.60 -12.31 9.66
N VAL A 98 2.08 -12.12 8.45
CA VAL A 98 2.81 -12.42 7.21
C VAL A 98 4.04 -11.53 7.09
N VAL A 99 3.89 -10.21 7.22
CA VAL A 99 5.03 -9.26 7.15
C VAL A 99 6.13 -9.64 8.15
N GLU A 100 5.76 -9.90 9.41
CA GLU A 100 6.70 -10.31 10.45
C GLU A 100 7.49 -11.56 10.07
N LYS A 101 6.80 -12.60 9.60
CA LYS A 101 7.42 -13.88 9.22
C LYS A 101 8.28 -13.79 7.95
N LEU A 102 7.97 -12.87 7.06
CA LEU A 102 8.80 -12.55 5.89
C LEU A 102 10.05 -11.74 6.24
N GLY A 103 10.16 -11.25 7.49
CA GLY A 103 11.22 -10.34 7.92
C GLY A 103 11.09 -8.94 7.31
N GLY A 104 9.87 -8.57 6.90
CA GLY A 104 9.53 -7.24 6.39
C GLY A 104 9.30 -6.22 7.50
N ASP A 105 9.30 -4.95 7.14
CA ASP A 105 9.14 -3.82 8.05
C ASP A 105 7.97 -2.87 7.67
N TYR A 106 7.16 -3.26 6.66
CA TYR A 106 6.09 -2.41 6.14
C TYR A 106 4.84 -3.21 5.75
N LEU A 107 3.68 -2.69 6.20
CA LEU A 107 2.34 -3.11 5.81
C LEU A 107 1.55 -1.88 5.38
N GLY A 108 1.08 -1.83 4.13
CA GLY A 108 0.36 -0.67 3.61
C GLY A 108 -0.83 -1.00 2.73
N GLY A 109 -1.22 -0.04 1.89
CA GLY A 109 -2.38 -0.14 1.01
C GLY A 109 -3.66 0.42 1.62
N VAL A 110 -4.81 -0.10 1.17
CA VAL A 110 -6.14 0.28 1.66
C VAL A 110 -6.49 -0.50 2.93
N VAL A 111 -5.60 -0.37 3.94
CA VAL A 111 -5.76 -1.07 5.23
C VAL A 111 -6.88 -0.49 6.10
N PHE A 112 -7.52 0.58 5.66
CA PHE A 112 -8.52 1.35 6.43
C PHE A 112 -9.97 1.08 6.00
N SER A 113 -10.20 0.43 4.87
CA SER A 113 -11.54 0.15 4.33
C SER A 113 -11.53 -1.03 3.36
N ALA A 114 -12.72 -1.48 2.96
CA ALA A 114 -12.81 -2.33 1.77
C ALA A 114 -12.30 -1.59 0.53
N LEU A 115 -11.62 -2.32 -0.35
CA LEU A 115 -11.18 -1.82 -1.66
C LEU A 115 -12.32 -2.02 -2.66
N GLY A 116 -12.99 -0.92 -3.01
CA GLY A 116 -14.08 -0.91 -3.97
C GLY A 116 -15.01 0.29 -3.82
N LYS A 117 -15.95 0.41 -4.74
CA LYS A 117 -16.88 1.53 -4.79
C LYS A 117 -18.00 1.39 -3.76
N TYR A 118 -18.02 2.29 -2.81
CA TYR A 118 -19.09 2.40 -1.83
C TYR A 118 -20.32 3.09 -2.43
N ALA A 119 -21.51 2.59 -2.07
CA ALA A 119 -22.78 3.16 -2.51
C ALA A 119 -23.22 4.40 -1.70
N LYS A 120 -22.60 4.63 -0.53
CA LYS A 120 -22.96 5.71 0.40
C LYS A 120 -21.69 6.33 1.02
N PRO A 121 -21.74 7.57 1.49
CA PRO A 121 -20.69 8.14 2.33
C PRO A 121 -20.44 7.29 3.57
N THR A 122 -19.24 7.35 4.11
CA THR A 122 -18.93 6.76 5.42
C THR A 122 -19.70 7.47 6.54
N THR A 123 -19.94 6.79 7.66
CA THR A 123 -20.61 7.36 8.83
C THR A 123 -19.62 7.59 9.96
N GLU A 124 -19.98 8.45 10.92
CA GLU A 124 -19.14 8.69 12.10
C GLU A 124 -18.81 7.40 12.85
N LYS A 125 -19.79 6.47 12.93
CA LYS A 125 -19.58 5.18 13.59
C LYS A 125 -18.60 4.28 12.84
N ALA A 126 -18.67 4.24 11.52
CA ALA A 126 -17.73 3.51 10.68
C ALA A 126 -16.31 4.09 10.80
N VAL A 127 -16.18 5.42 10.77
CA VAL A 127 -14.89 6.11 10.99
C VAL A 127 -14.29 5.79 12.37
N GLU A 128 -15.12 5.79 13.42
CA GLU A 128 -14.71 5.39 14.78
C GLU A 128 -14.22 3.94 14.82
N ASN A 129 -14.93 3.01 14.21
CA ASN A 129 -14.54 1.61 14.13
C ASN A 129 -13.21 1.45 13.38
N ALA A 130 -13.06 2.10 12.22
CA ALA A 130 -11.81 2.09 11.46
C ALA A 130 -10.63 2.65 12.27
N THR A 131 -10.82 3.81 12.90
CA THR A 131 -9.77 4.46 13.73
C THR A 131 -9.32 3.55 14.86
N ASN A 132 -10.27 2.92 15.56
CA ASN A 132 -9.96 2.04 16.69
C ASN A 132 -9.26 0.74 16.23
N SER A 133 -9.67 0.15 15.10
CA SER A 133 -9.02 -1.03 14.54
C SER A 133 -7.60 -0.71 14.07
N LEU A 134 -7.41 0.42 13.39
CA LEU A 134 -6.07 0.88 12.95
C LEU A 134 -5.15 1.18 14.14
N ARG A 135 -5.68 1.74 15.23
CA ARG A 135 -4.88 1.95 16.45
C ARG A 135 -4.38 0.64 17.02
N ARG A 136 -5.24 -0.38 17.13
CA ARG A 136 -4.84 -1.71 17.60
C ARG A 136 -3.83 -2.39 16.65
N LEU A 137 -4.05 -2.26 15.34
CA LEU A 137 -3.08 -2.73 14.34
C LEU A 137 -1.73 -2.05 14.50
N ALA A 138 -1.70 -0.73 14.62
CA ALA A 138 -0.47 0.05 14.77
C ALA A 138 0.30 -0.33 16.04
N GLN A 139 -0.41 -0.51 17.17
CA GLN A 139 0.20 -0.98 18.42
C GLN A 139 0.82 -2.38 18.26
N ALA A 140 0.10 -3.31 17.62
CA ALA A 140 0.61 -4.64 17.35
C ALA A 140 1.81 -4.63 16.39
N ALA A 141 1.80 -3.76 15.38
CA ALA A 141 2.88 -3.54 14.42
C ALA A 141 4.11 -2.92 15.09
N SER A 142 3.92 -1.93 15.96
CA SER A 142 5.00 -1.27 16.70
C SER A 142 5.83 -2.27 17.53
N ASN A 143 5.16 -3.22 18.18
CA ASN A 143 5.82 -4.28 18.95
C ASN A 143 6.70 -5.22 18.10
N ARG A 144 6.52 -5.19 16.77
CA ARG A 144 7.25 -6.00 15.78
C ARG A 144 8.21 -5.17 14.93
N GLY A 145 8.32 -3.85 15.20
CA GLY A 145 9.13 -2.93 14.39
C GLY A 145 8.56 -2.67 12.99
N ILE A 146 7.25 -2.88 12.79
CA ILE A 146 6.59 -2.73 11.49
C ILE A 146 5.86 -1.38 11.43
N THR A 147 6.02 -0.70 10.31
CA THR A 147 5.33 0.55 9.96
C THR A 147 4.04 0.22 9.21
N VAL A 148 2.96 0.95 9.51
CA VAL A 148 1.67 0.85 8.83
C VAL A 148 1.49 2.07 7.93
N GLY A 149 1.28 1.86 6.63
CA GLY A 149 1.04 2.92 5.65
C GLY A 149 -0.43 3.02 5.28
N LEU A 150 -0.99 4.23 5.38
CA LEU A 150 -2.34 4.53 4.87
C LEU A 150 -2.20 5.10 3.47
N GLU A 151 -2.72 4.39 2.48
CA GLU A 151 -2.69 4.80 1.09
C GLU A 151 -4.01 5.46 0.68
N PRO A 152 -4.07 6.80 0.54
CA PRO A 152 -5.22 7.46 -0.04
C PRO A 152 -5.47 6.94 -1.46
N VAL A 153 -6.65 6.39 -1.69
CA VAL A 153 -7.04 5.88 -3.01
C VAL A 153 -8.19 6.71 -3.58
N ASN A 154 -8.40 6.63 -4.88
CA ASN A 154 -9.45 7.38 -5.54
C ASN A 154 -10.86 6.96 -5.04
N ARG A 155 -11.84 7.85 -5.24
CA ARG A 155 -13.24 7.70 -4.78
C ARG A 155 -14.01 6.51 -5.36
N TYR A 156 -13.45 5.83 -6.32
CA TYR A 156 -14.02 4.60 -6.89
C TYR A 156 -13.55 3.36 -6.13
N GLU A 157 -12.52 3.52 -5.29
CA GLU A 157 -11.89 2.42 -4.56
C GLU A 157 -12.06 2.53 -3.03
N SER A 158 -12.42 3.70 -2.49
CA SER A 158 -12.80 3.89 -1.09
C SER A 158 -13.63 5.17 -0.92
N ASN A 159 -14.40 5.24 0.17
CA ASN A 159 -15.14 6.44 0.60
C ASN A 159 -14.59 7.06 1.89
N LEU A 160 -13.43 6.60 2.40
CA LEU A 160 -12.92 7.03 3.71
C LEU A 160 -11.69 7.94 3.58
N ILE A 161 -10.64 7.52 2.87
CA ILE A 161 -9.41 8.28 2.72
C ILE A 161 -9.06 8.37 1.23
N ASN A 162 -9.23 9.56 0.65
CA ASN A 162 -8.99 9.80 -0.79
C ASN A 162 -7.85 10.80 -1.01
N THR A 163 -7.47 11.58 0.00
CA THR A 163 -6.40 12.59 -0.11
C THR A 163 -5.33 12.43 0.95
N GLY A 164 -4.13 12.95 0.68
CA GLY A 164 -3.04 12.98 1.66
C GLY A 164 -3.42 13.70 2.96
N GLN A 165 -4.25 14.75 2.89
CA GLN A 165 -4.74 15.45 4.07
C GLN A 165 -5.65 14.56 4.92
N GLN A 166 -6.57 13.80 4.30
CA GLN A 166 -7.43 12.87 5.04
C GLN A 166 -6.62 11.75 5.70
N ALA A 167 -5.52 11.29 5.07
CA ALA A 167 -4.61 10.35 5.70
C ALA A 167 -3.91 10.95 6.93
N LEU A 168 -3.43 12.20 6.85
CA LEU A 168 -2.84 12.92 7.99
C LEU A 168 -3.82 13.08 9.14
N ASP A 169 -5.07 13.44 8.85
CA ASP A 169 -6.12 13.59 9.84
C ASP A 169 -6.42 12.23 10.52
N MET A 170 -6.50 11.15 9.74
CA MET A 170 -6.69 9.80 10.29
C MET A 170 -5.49 9.38 11.16
N ILE A 171 -4.25 9.62 10.73
CA ILE A 171 -3.03 9.35 11.52
C ILE A 171 -3.06 10.09 12.84
N SER A 172 -3.47 11.36 12.83
CA SER A 172 -3.64 12.16 14.06
C SER A 172 -4.67 11.53 15.00
N ASN A 173 -5.79 11.02 14.47
CA ASN A 173 -6.83 10.37 15.25
C ASN A 173 -6.38 9.00 15.80
N ILE A 174 -5.55 8.25 15.05
CA ILE A 174 -4.96 6.99 15.50
C ILE A 174 -4.00 7.24 16.66
N GLY A 175 -3.13 8.27 16.57
CA GLY A 175 -2.24 8.70 17.63
C GLY A 175 -0.99 7.84 17.83
N GLU A 176 -0.67 6.92 16.89
CA GLU A 176 0.51 6.05 16.95
C GLU A 176 1.61 6.52 16.00
N LYS A 177 2.88 6.40 16.43
CA LYS A 177 4.04 6.98 15.72
C LYS A 177 4.48 6.18 14.49
N ASN A 178 4.12 4.92 14.42
CA ASN A 178 4.47 3.99 13.33
C ASN A 178 3.39 3.91 12.24
N VAL A 179 2.47 4.88 12.20
CA VAL A 179 1.52 5.03 11.08
C VAL A 179 1.99 6.18 10.21
N VAL A 180 2.07 5.96 8.91
CA VAL A 180 2.63 6.91 7.93
C VAL A 180 1.68 7.12 6.75
N VAL A 181 1.87 8.21 6.03
CA VAL A 181 1.21 8.44 4.75
C VAL A 181 1.92 7.61 3.67
N HIS A 182 1.16 6.94 2.84
CA HIS A 182 1.59 6.26 1.62
C HIS A 182 0.96 6.98 0.44
N LEU A 183 1.72 7.70 -0.38
CA LEU A 183 1.19 8.42 -1.54
C LEU A 183 1.39 7.63 -2.82
N ASP A 184 0.33 7.50 -3.63
CA ASP A 184 0.38 6.99 -4.99
C ASP A 184 0.00 8.10 -5.99
N VAL A 185 0.91 8.39 -6.92
CA VAL A 185 0.69 9.43 -7.94
C VAL A 185 -0.51 9.16 -8.84
N TYR A 186 -0.89 7.89 -9.04
CA TYR A 186 -2.08 7.53 -9.80
C TYR A 186 -3.36 8.01 -9.10
N HIS A 187 -3.50 7.74 -7.81
CA HIS A 187 -4.64 8.19 -7.02
C HIS A 187 -4.62 9.70 -6.81
N MET A 188 -3.45 10.28 -6.56
CA MET A 188 -3.28 11.73 -6.45
C MET A 188 -3.72 12.46 -7.73
N ASN A 189 -3.43 11.91 -8.91
CA ASN A 189 -3.84 12.49 -10.20
C ASN A 189 -5.37 12.58 -10.37
N ILE A 190 -6.13 11.80 -9.61
CA ILE A 190 -7.60 11.80 -9.65
C ILE A 190 -8.19 12.71 -8.55
N GLU A 191 -7.61 12.71 -7.34
CA GLU A 191 -8.22 13.28 -6.15
C GLU A 191 -7.58 14.59 -5.66
N GLU A 192 -6.30 14.83 -5.97
CA GLU A 192 -5.57 15.99 -5.49
C GLU A 192 -5.61 17.14 -6.51
N GLN A 193 -5.46 18.38 -6.03
CA GLN A 193 -5.39 19.55 -6.91
C GLN A 193 -4.05 19.63 -7.65
N ASP A 194 -2.99 19.11 -7.05
CA ASP A 194 -1.64 19.04 -7.60
C ASP A 194 -0.84 17.91 -6.93
N LEU A 195 0.31 17.56 -7.52
CA LEU A 195 1.18 16.49 -7.02
C LEU A 195 2.24 16.97 -6.01
N VAL A 196 2.31 18.27 -5.73
CA VAL A 196 3.33 18.89 -4.87
C VAL A 196 2.82 19.09 -3.45
N SER A 197 1.65 19.73 -3.32
CA SER A 197 1.09 20.13 -2.01
C SER A 197 0.90 18.97 -1.04
N PRO A 198 0.36 17.80 -1.44
CA PRO A 198 0.22 16.64 -0.53
C PRO A 198 1.56 16.10 -0.04
N VAL A 199 2.60 16.09 -0.90
CA VAL A 199 3.95 15.66 -0.52
C VAL A 199 4.53 16.61 0.53
N LEU A 200 4.41 17.94 0.31
CA LEU A 200 4.92 18.94 1.24
C LEU A 200 4.17 18.90 2.57
N ALA A 201 2.85 18.70 2.55
CA ALA A 201 2.01 18.60 3.73
C ALA A 201 2.36 17.33 4.56
N ALA A 202 2.56 16.19 3.90
CA ALA A 202 2.97 14.95 4.56
C ALA A 202 4.37 15.07 5.18
N GLY A 203 5.31 15.74 4.51
CA GLY A 203 6.65 16.00 5.04
C GLY A 203 7.31 14.75 5.62
N LYS A 204 7.65 14.78 6.92
CA LYS A 204 8.27 13.63 7.62
C LYS A 204 7.30 12.46 7.87
N GLN A 205 6.01 12.68 7.72
CA GLN A 205 4.99 11.65 7.87
C GLN A 205 4.85 10.79 6.60
N LEU A 206 5.44 11.23 5.46
CA LEU A 206 5.50 10.43 4.24
C LEU A 206 6.47 9.26 4.44
N GLY A 207 5.95 8.03 4.44
CA GLY A 207 6.74 6.83 4.68
C GLY A 207 6.90 5.92 3.47
N TYR A 208 6.00 5.99 2.50
CA TYR A 208 6.01 5.12 1.32
C TYR A 208 5.42 5.83 0.11
N VAL A 209 5.90 5.48 -1.08
CA VAL A 209 5.47 6.10 -2.33
C VAL A 209 5.24 5.04 -3.40
N HIS A 210 4.07 5.08 -4.03
CA HIS A 210 3.83 4.42 -5.31
C HIS A 210 4.01 5.40 -6.47
N ILE A 211 4.68 4.94 -7.53
CA ILE A 211 4.76 5.62 -8.81
C ILE A 211 4.15 4.75 -9.90
N GLY A 212 3.29 5.34 -10.70
CA GLY A 212 2.62 4.72 -11.84
C GLY A 212 2.27 5.77 -12.89
N ALA A 213 2.03 5.37 -14.13
CA ALA A 213 1.45 6.27 -15.12
C ALA A 213 -0.04 6.50 -14.84
N SER A 214 -0.61 7.62 -15.32
CA SER A 214 -2.04 7.95 -15.14
C SER A 214 -3.03 6.90 -15.69
N HIS A 215 -2.56 5.95 -16.46
CA HIS A 215 -3.31 4.84 -17.04
C HIS A 215 -2.74 3.48 -16.66
N ARG A 216 -1.95 3.41 -15.57
CA ARG A 216 -1.30 2.19 -15.05
C ARG A 216 -0.38 1.48 -16.06
N GLY A 217 0.03 2.16 -17.15
CA GLY A 217 0.95 1.66 -18.16
C GLY A 217 2.42 2.02 -17.87
N PRO A 218 3.30 2.00 -18.93
CA PRO A 218 4.71 2.34 -18.79
C PRO A 218 4.93 3.75 -18.24
N LEU A 219 5.88 3.92 -17.32
CA LEU A 219 6.25 5.23 -16.78
C LEU A 219 6.72 6.20 -17.87
N GLY A 220 6.40 7.48 -17.67
CA GLY A 220 6.73 8.53 -18.63
C GLY A 220 5.74 8.63 -19.79
N THR A 221 4.71 7.81 -19.82
CA THR A 221 3.54 7.96 -20.70
C THR A 221 2.35 8.48 -19.89
N GLY A 222 1.39 9.12 -20.53
CA GLY A 222 0.27 9.76 -19.82
C GLY A 222 0.57 11.19 -19.36
N ASN A 223 -0.11 11.66 -18.32
CA ASN A 223 -0.13 13.08 -17.91
C ASN A 223 0.43 13.36 -16.50
N ILE A 224 1.08 12.40 -15.87
CA ILE A 224 1.71 12.60 -14.55
C ILE A 224 2.93 13.52 -14.71
N ASP A 225 2.95 14.63 -13.96
CA ASP A 225 4.10 15.52 -13.85
C ASP A 225 5.10 14.95 -12.82
N PHE A 226 5.94 14.02 -13.27
CA PHE A 226 6.97 13.41 -12.42
C PHE A 226 8.04 14.41 -11.97
N ASP A 227 8.35 15.43 -12.77
CA ASP A 227 9.34 16.46 -12.39
C ASP A 227 8.85 17.24 -11.16
N ALA A 228 7.58 17.67 -11.19
CA ALA A 228 6.95 18.33 -10.05
C ALA A 228 6.91 17.42 -8.79
N PHE A 229 6.50 16.15 -8.97
CA PHE A 229 6.40 15.19 -7.88
C PHE A 229 7.76 14.88 -7.24
N PHE A 230 8.76 14.49 -8.04
CA PHE A 230 10.11 14.21 -7.53
C PHE A 230 10.80 15.46 -6.98
N GLY A 231 10.51 16.64 -7.57
CA GLY A 231 10.94 17.93 -7.03
C GLY A 231 10.40 18.17 -5.61
N ALA A 232 9.15 17.78 -5.33
CA ALA A 232 8.54 17.86 -4.00
C ALA A 232 9.18 16.87 -3.01
N LEU A 233 9.41 15.61 -3.44
CA LEU A 233 10.11 14.60 -2.64
C LEU A 233 11.54 15.07 -2.25
N ALA A 234 12.25 15.69 -3.19
CA ALA A 234 13.57 16.26 -2.93
C ALA A 234 13.53 17.41 -1.91
N LYS A 235 12.52 18.29 -1.97
CA LYS A 235 12.34 19.39 -1.01
C LYS A 235 12.16 18.89 0.44
N ILE A 236 11.39 17.83 0.64
CA ILE A 236 11.22 17.21 1.97
C ILE A 236 12.36 16.26 2.35
N LYS A 237 13.35 16.06 1.46
CA LYS A 237 14.47 15.12 1.63
C LYS A 237 13.99 13.68 1.87
N TYR A 238 13.02 13.24 1.09
CA TYR A 238 12.46 11.90 1.22
C TYR A 238 13.51 10.83 0.91
N THR A 239 13.67 9.88 1.82
CA THR A 239 14.61 8.75 1.69
C THR A 239 13.94 7.39 1.83
N GLY A 240 12.60 7.36 1.91
CA GLY A 240 11.82 6.13 2.00
C GLY A 240 11.78 5.36 0.68
N THR A 241 11.02 4.28 0.68
CA THR A 241 10.83 3.41 -0.48
C THR A 241 10.00 4.09 -1.57
N ILE A 242 10.39 3.87 -2.82
CA ILE A 242 9.62 4.26 -4.01
C ILE A 242 9.34 2.98 -4.81
N THR A 243 8.09 2.59 -4.90
CA THR A 243 7.64 1.36 -5.55
C THR A 243 6.94 1.67 -6.87
N PHE A 244 7.36 1.02 -7.92
CA PHE A 244 6.63 1.04 -9.19
C PHE A 244 5.41 0.14 -9.09
N GLU A 245 4.24 0.72 -9.41
CA GLU A 245 2.98 0.00 -9.46
C GLU A 245 2.32 0.17 -10.82
N SER A 246 1.95 -0.95 -11.43
CA SER A 246 1.27 -1.01 -12.72
C SER A 246 0.44 -2.28 -12.79
N PHE A 247 -0.70 -2.19 -13.44
CA PHE A 247 -1.59 -3.32 -13.66
C PHE A 247 -1.84 -3.51 -15.15
N SER A 248 -1.73 -4.77 -15.59
CA SER A 248 -2.02 -5.14 -16.98
C SER A 248 -3.06 -6.25 -17.01
N SER A 249 -4.10 -6.10 -17.80
CA SER A 249 -5.10 -7.15 -18.02
C SER A 249 -4.53 -8.44 -18.62
N ALA A 250 -3.28 -8.39 -19.12
CA ALA A 250 -2.56 -9.58 -19.56
C ALA A 250 -1.96 -10.39 -18.41
N VAL A 251 -1.81 -9.77 -17.22
CA VAL A 251 -1.15 -10.34 -16.04
C VAL A 251 -2.16 -10.57 -14.91
N VAL A 252 -2.92 -9.53 -14.56
CA VAL A 252 -3.87 -9.60 -13.45
C VAL A 252 -5.16 -10.33 -13.86
N SER A 253 -5.83 -10.94 -12.89
CA SER A 253 -7.11 -11.60 -13.12
C SER A 253 -8.18 -10.60 -13.60
N PRO A 254 -9.25 -11.07 -14.30
CA PRO A 254 -10.37 -10.21 -14.71
C PRO A 254 -11.00 -9.43 -13.55
N ASP A 255 -11.03 -10.00 -12.34
CA ASP A 255 -11.60 -9.36 -11.16
C ASP A 255 -10.77 -8.14 -10.72
N LEU A 256 -9.46 -8.19 -10.88
CA LEU A 256 -8.55 -7.06 -10.58
C LEU A 256 -8.38 -6.10 -11.77
N SER A 257 -8.69 -6.53 -12.98
CA SER A 257 -8.60 -5.68 -14.18
C SER A 257 -9.87 -4.86 -14.46
N SER A 258 -10.93 -5.11 -13.71
CA SER A 258 -12.22 -4.41 -13.84
C SER A 258 -12.37 -3.20 -12.90
N THR A 259 -11.35 -2.91 -12.08
CA THR A 259 -11.31 -1.75 -11.18
C THR A 259 -10.58 -0.56 -11.78
#